data_f436d27d6823c38de4f074c4db83623c
#
_entry.id   f436d27d6823c38de4f074c4db83623c
#
_cell.length_a   1.000
_cell.length_b   1.000
_cell.length_c   1.000
_cell.angle_alpha   90.00
_cell.angle_beta   90.00
_cell.angle_gamma   90.00
#
_symmetry.space_group_name_H-M   'P 1'
#
loop_
_entity.id
_entity.type
_entity.pdbx_description
1 polymer ?
#
loop_
_entity_poly.entity_id
_entity_poly.type
_entity_poly.pdbx_seq_one_letter_code
_entity_poly.pdbx_strand_id
1 'polypeptide(L)'
;MSHISFFKNQFIPTDEVNLNFLDNFLSIVRGYQVFTFFKTVDGGKPLFLDHHIERLLKNTEAMCMKVEQSHDDIKQLVFDTIAENNPSTNELSVMIVFLGGKPVTGSDLYSNDPMDILVLVTPMRIYPAESYAKGISVGLFEFQRHYAEIKAPFTYMGGLLAQNTIIKNGDYDEVLYTSNGRVLEGTTFSFFAINNNGVVLTPPTDGNILRSVTRLVLLNVMKEKEMKFEERDLPVDEVYSCKEAFIVSSTRDIVPIVSVANHTIGDALVGESTKKLMEIYQEEIRKFIS
;
A
#
# COMPACT_ATOMS: atom_id res chain seq x y z
N MET A 1 -10.75 -24.78 -3.54
CA MET A 1 -12.02 -24.00 -3.62
C MET A 1 -11.63 -22.58 -3.98
N SER A 2 -12.42 -21.91 -4.81
CA SER A 2 -12.25 -20.47 -5.08
C SER A 2 -12.52 -19.69 -3.80
N HIS A 3 -11.84 -18.55 -3.60
CA HIS A 3 -12.13 -17.61 -2.52
C HIS A 3 -13.50 -16.97 -2.81
N ILE A 4 -14.14 -16.42 -1.77
CA ILE A 4 -15.40 -15.69 -1.86
C ILE A 4 -15.12 -14.20 -1.72
N SER A 5 -15.68 -13.42 -2.63
CA SER A 5 -15.66 -11.96 -2.65
C SER A 5 -17.07 -11.42 -2.52
N PHE A 6 -17.22 -10.16 -2.14
CA PHE A 6 -18.51 -9.47 -2.13
C PHE A 6 -18.59 -8.47 -3.29
N PHE A 7 -19.64 -8.58 -4.09
CA PHE A 7 -19.90 -7.65 -5.17
C PHE A 7 -21.41 -7.60 -5.51
N LYS A 8 -21.96 -6.42 -5.81
CA LYS A 8 -23.38 -6.23 -6.14
C LYS A 8 -24.33 -6.87 -5.12
N ASN A 9 -24.07 -6.62 -3.85
CA ASN A 9 -24.84 -7.13 -2.70
C ASN A 9 -24.90 -8.66 -2.62
N GLN A 10 -23.90 -9.36 -3.13
CA GLN A 10 -23.81 -10.82 -3.10
C GLN A 10 -22.39 -11.29 -2.77
N PHE A 11 -22.32 -12.41 -2.03
CA PHE A 11 -21.09 -13.18 -1.87
C PHE A 11 -20.97 -14.15 -3.05
N ILE A 12 -19.91 -14.02 -3.83
CA ILE A 12 -19.68 -14.80 -5.05
C ILE A 12 -18.26 -15.34 -5.10
N PRO A 13 -18.01 -16.46 -5.79
CA PRO A 13 -16.65 -16.91 -6.05
C PRO A 13 -15.80 -15.81 -6.67
N THR A 14 -14.57 -15.63 -6.18
CA THR A 14 -13.70 -14.54 -6.61
C THR A 14 -13.39 -14.58 -8.12
N ASP A 15 -13.30 -15.78 -8.69
CA ASP A 15 -13.11 -16.00 -10.14
C ASP A 15 -14.36 -15.73 -10.98
N GLU A 16 -15.53 -15.56 -10.36
CA GLU A 16 -16.77 -15.16 -11.00
C GLU A 16 -17.05 -13.65 -10.94
N VAL A 17 -16.19 -12.87 -10.21
CA VAL A 17 -16.32 -11.40 -10.17
C VAL A 17 -16.13 -10.83 -11.57
N ASN A 18 -17.21 -10.26 -12.11
CA ASN A 18 -17.23 -9.71 -13.46
C ASN A 18 -17.75 -8.27 -13.46
N LEU A 19 -16.97 -7.35 -14.00
CA LEU A 19 -17.33 -5.96 -14.19
C LEU A 19 -17.92 -5.76 -15.59
N ASN A 20 -19.21 -5.48 -15.68
CA ASN A 20 -19.79 -5.07 -16.95
C ASN A 20 -19.14 -3.76 -17.41
N PHE A 21 -18.62 -3.73 -18.64
CA PHE A 21 -17.85 -2.61 -19.18
C PHE A 21 -18.64 -1.29 -19.17
N LEU A 22 -19.90 -1.32 -19.63
CA LEU A 22 -20.71 -0.11 -19.74
C LEU A 22 -21.20 0.39 -18.37
N ASP A 23 -21.56 -0.52 -17.47
CA ASP A 23 -21.98 -0.15 -16.10
C ASP A 23 -20.83 0.41 -15.26
N ASN A 24 -19.59 0.06 -15.61
CA ASN A 24 -18.38 0.50 -14.91
C ASN A 24 -17.46 1.36 -15.80
N PHE A 25 -18.03 2.05 -16.77
CA PHE A 25 -17.26 2.81 -17.77
C PHE A 25 -16.31 3.83 -17.14
N LEU A 26 -16.78 4.59 -16.15
CA LEU A 26 -15.95 5.59 -15.47
C LEU A 26 -14.78 4.94 -14.72
N SER A 27 -15.00 3.81 -14.07
CA SER A 27 -13.93 3.08 -13.39
C SER A 27 -12.91 2.50 -14.36
N ILE A 28 -13.38 1.80 -15.40
CA ILE A 28 -12.53 1.06 -16.33
C ILE A 28 -11.79 1.99 -17.28
N VAL A 29 -12.48 3.00 -17.84
CA VAL A 29 -11.93 3.85 -18.93
C VAL A 29 -11.34 5.15 -18.39
N ARG A 30 -11.83 5.65 -17.25
CA ARG A 30 -11.40 6.93 -16.68
C ARG A 30 -10.64 6.79 -15.36
N GLY A 31 -10.55 5.58 -14.81
CA GLY A 31 -9.90 5.35 -13.52
C GLY A 31 -10.66 5.97 -12.33
N TYR A 32 -11.95 6.30 -12.49
CA TYR A 32 -12.78 6.88 -11.44
C TYR A 32 -13.15 5.81 -10.42
N GLN A 33 -12.18 5.44 -9.61
CA GLN A 33 -12.30 4.47 -8.53
C GLN A 33 -11.20 4.68 -7.51
N VAL A 34 -11.46 4.33 -6.26
CA VAL A 34 -10.48 4.33 -5.18
C VAL A 34 -10.45 2.97 -4.52
N PHE A 35 -9.30 2.61 -3.94
CA PHE A 35 -9.17 1.32 -3.30
C PHE A 35 -8.25 1.36 -2.09
N THR A 36 -8.38 0.36 -1.24
CA THR A 36 -7.40 0.05 -0.21
C THR A 36 -7.05 -1.43 -0.25
N PHE A 37 -5.89 -1.80 0.28
CA PHE A 37 -5.39 -3.16 0.24
C PHE A 37 -4.69 -3.49 1.55
N PHE A 38 -5.02 -4.63 2.15
CA PHE A 38 -4.45 -5.11 3.41
C PHE A 38 -4.44 -6.63 3.44
N LYS A 39 -3.77 -7.19 4.45
CA LYS A 39 -3.76 -8.61 4.73
C LYS A 39 -4.59 -8.94 5.96
N THR A 40 -5.03 -10.19 6.07
CA THR A 40 -5.49 -10.75 7.33
C THR A 40 -4.32 -11.40 8.07
N VAL A 41 -4.48 -11.54 9.38
CA VAL A 41 -3.54 -12.22 10.28
C VAL A 41 -4.34 -13.06 11.27
N ASP A 42 -3.71 -14.03 11.92
CA ASP A 42 -4.29 -14.81 13.03
C ASP A 42 -5.77 -15.20 12.84
N GLY A 43 -6.01 -16.11 11.90
CA GLY A 43 -7.36 -16.66 11.68
C GLY A 43 -8.33 -15.68 11.00
N GLY A 44 -7.85 -14.74 10.21
CA GLY A 44 -8.67 -13.87 9.39
C GLY A 44 -8.91 -12.46 9.95
N LYS A 45 -8.21 -12.05 11.00
CA LYS A 45 -8.32 -10.67 11.51
C LYS A 45 -7.74 -9.67 10.49
N PRO A 46 -8.52 -8.72 9.96
CA PRO A 46 -8.03 -7.74 8.98
C PRO A 46 -7.10 -6.73 9.66
N LEU A 47 -5.83 -6.72 9.24
CA LEU A 47 -4.79 -5.92 9.89
C LEU A 47 -5.02 -4.41 9.70
N PHE A 48 -5.15 -3.66 10.81
CA PHE A 48 -5.34 -2.21 10.87
C PHE A 48 -6.52 -1.70 10.02
N LEU A 49 -7.62 -2.44 9.97
CA LEU A 49 -8.76 -2.18 9.09
C LEU A 49 -9.33 -0.77 9.23
N ASP A 50 -9.47 -0.25 10.45
CA ASP A 50 -10.05 1.08 10.69
C ASP A 50 -9.24 2.17 9.96
N HIS A 51 -7.91 2.15 10.00
CA HIS A 51 -7.06 3.09 9.25
C HIS A 51 -7.19 2.93 7.74
N HIS A 52 -7.42 1.70 7.25
CA HIS A 52 -7.65 1.45 5.84
C HIS A 52 -8.98 2.03 5.37
N ILE A 53 -10.07 1.88 6.15
CA ILE A 53 -11.39 2.42 5.85
C ILE A 53 -11.37 3.95 5.93
N GLU A 54 -10.77 4.54 6.98
CA GLU A 54 -10.63 5.99 7.10
C GLU A 54 -9.93 6.61 5.88
N ARG A 55 -8.81 6.03 5.42
CA ARG A 55 -8.12 6.50 4.23
C ARG A 55 -8.98 6.32 2.98
N LEU A 56 -9.67 5.18 2.84
CA LEU A 56 -10.56 4.91 1.72
C LEU A 56 -11.66 5.96 1.62
N LEU A 57 -12.36 6.25 2.72
CA LEU A 57 -13.42 7.26 2.78
C LEU A 57 -12.89 8.68 2.50
N LYS A 58 -11.73 9.06 3.01
CA LYS A 58 -11.08 10.33 2.64
C LYS A 58 -10.76 10.41 1.15
N ASN A 59 -10.39 9.30 0.53
CA ASN A 59 -10.14 9.28 -0.91
C ASN A 59 -11.44 9.36 -1.74
N THR A 60 -12.54 8.76 -1.28
CA THR A 60 -13.84 8.93 -1.95
C THR A 60 -14.33 10.38 -1.87
N GLU A 61 -14.16 11.02 -0.73
CA GLU A 61 -14.48 12.45 -0.53
C GLU A 61 -13.63 13.33 -1.47
N ALA A 62 -12.31 13.12 -1.51
CA ALA A 62 -11.39 13.87 -2.39
C ALA A 62 -11.73 13.71 -3.89
N MET A 63 -12.33 12.60 -4.28
CA MET A 63 -12.78 12.32 -5.65
C MET A 63 -14.26 12.65 -5.86
N CYS A 64 -14.94 13.29 -4.91
CA CYS A 64 -16.36 13.61 -4.99
C CYS A 64 -17.26 12.40 -5.30
N MET A 65 -16.89 11.22 -4.81
CA MET A 65 -17.65 9.99 -4.99
C MET A 65 -18.81 9.91 -3.97
N LYS A 66 -20.00 9.57 -4.44
CA LYS A 66 -21.16 9.38 -3.58
C LYS A 66 -21.13 7.98 -2.97
N VAL A 67 -20.75 7.89 -1.70
CA VAL A 67 -20.72 6.64 -0.92
C VAL A 67 -21.86 6.66 0.08
N GLU A 68 -22.65 5.59 0.15
CA GLU A 68 -23.78 5.45 1.08
C GLU A 68 -23.39 4.68 2.35
N GLN A 69 -22.35 3.84 2.27
CA GLN A 69 -21.88 3.03 3.38
C GLN A 69 -21.13 3.88 4.40
N SER A 70 -21.48 3.74 5.66
CA SER A 70 -20.71 4.28 6.77
C SER A 70 -19.42 3.49 7.00
N HIS A 71 -18.53 4.01 7.84
CA HIS A 71 -17.34 3.29 8.28
C HIS A 71 -17.67 1.91 8.84
N ASP A 72 -18.69 1.83 9.71
CA ASP A 72 -19.09 0.58 10.36
C ASP A 72 -19.75 -0.40 9.40
N ASP A 73 -20.53 0.08 8.40
CA ASP A 73 -21.08 -0.76 7.35
C ASP A 73 -19.97 -1.43 6.52
N ILE A 74 -18.95 -0.66 6.14
CA ILE A 74 -17.79 -1.19 5.40
C ILE A 74 -17.03 -2.20 6.27
N LYS A 75 -16.82 -1.87 7.54
CA LYS A 75 -16.13 -2.74 8.49
C LYS A 75 -16.85 -4.07 8.65
N GLN A 76 -18.16 -4.06 8.86
CA GLN A 76 -18.98 -5.26 8.97
C GLN A 76 -18.93 -6.08 7.68
N LEU A 77 -19.07 -5.44 6.54
CA LEU A 77 -19.02 -6.10 5.23
C LEU A 77 -17.68 -6.82 5.00
N VAL A 78 -16.56 -6.23 5.44
CA VAL A 78 -15.24 -6.87 5.36
C VAL A 78 -15.19 -8.11 6.25
N PHE A 79 -15.68 -8.04 7.49
CA PHE A 79 -15.71 -9.19 8.38
C PHE A 79 -16.58 -10.31 7.83
N ASP A 80 -17.77 -9.99 7.31
CA ASP A 80 -18.68 -10.96 6.71
C ASP A 80 -18.02 -11.63 5.49
N THR A 81 -17.38 -10.85 4.61
CA THR A 81 -16.68 -11.39 3.44
C THR A 81 -15.51 -12.30 3.82
N ILE A 82 -14.74 -11.93 4.85
CA ILE A 82 -13.66 -12.78 5.35
C ILE A 82 -14.21 -14.08 5.96
N ALA A 83 -15.31 -14.00 6.69
CA ALA A 83 -15.95 -15.18 7.33
C ALA A 83 -16.38 -16.22 6.29
N GLU A 84 -16.88 -15.81 5.13
CA GLU A 84 -17.24 -16.72 4.03
C GLU A 84 -16.03 -17.54 3.49
N ASN A 85 -14.81 -17.11 3.78
CA ASN A 85 -13.58 -17.76 3.34
C ASN A 85 -13.01 -18.79 4.33
N ASN A 86 -13.63 -18.99 5.49
CA ASN A 86 -13.14 -19.89 6.55
C ASN A 86 -11.62 -19.73 6.82
N PRO A 87 -11.15 -18.54 7.20
CA PRO A 87 -9.71 -18.19 7.21
C PRO A 87 -8.92 -18.83 8.35
N SER A 88 -9.21 -20.06 8.74
CA SER A 88 -8.65 -20.72 9.94
C SER A 88 -7.15 -20.98 9.89
N THR A 89 -6.51 -20.95 8.71
CA THR A 89 -5.09 -21.33 8.57
C THR A 89 -4.27 -20.47 7.59
N ASN A 90 -4.90 -19.70 6.71
CA ASN A 90 -4.19 -18.96 5.69
C ASN A 90 -4.46 -17.45 5.80
N GLU A 91 -3.41 -16.64 5.68
CA GLU A 91 -3.55 -15.21 5.51
C GLU A 91 -4.20 -14.92 4.15
N LEU A 92 -5.12 -13.97 4.13
CA LEU A 92 -5.81 -13.50 2.94
C LEU A 92 -5.33 -12.11 2.55
N SER A 93 -5.32 -11.84 1.27
CA SER A 93 -5.26 -10.49 0.73
C SER A 93 -6.67 -9.96 0.50
N VAL A 94 -6.98 -8.80 1.07
CA VAL A 94 -8.28 -8.16 0.92
C VAL A 94 -8.11 -6.80 0.26
N MET A 95 -8.88 -6.55 -0.79
CA MET A 95 -8.96 -5.26 -1.47
C MET A 95 -10.39 -4.75 -1.40
N ILE A 96 -10.58 -3.52 -0.90
CA ILE A 96 -11.87 -2.83 -0.97
C ILE A 96 -11.77 -1.80 -2.09
N VAL A 97 -12.73 -1.80 -3.00
CA VAL A 97 -12.78 -0.88 -4.15
C VAL A 97 -14.15 -0.20 -4.17
N PHE A 98 -14.18 1.13 -4.28
CA PHE A 98 -15.34 1.87 -4.71
C PHE A 98 -15.26 2.15 -6.20
N LEU A 99 -16.27 1.70 -6.95
CA LEU A 99 -16.34 1.77 -8.41
C LEU A 99 -17.22 2.93 -8.84
N GLY A 100 -16.74 3.76 -9.75
CA GLY A 100 -17.38 4.99 -10.19
C GLY A 100 -18.61 4.84 -11.11
N GLY A 101 -18.97 3.60 -11.47
CA GLY A 101 -20.17 3.34 -12.24
C GLY A 101 -20.15 3.86 -13.68
N LYS A 102 -21.32 4.19 -14.20
CA LYS A 102 -21.53 4.73 -15.55
C LYS A 102 -21.71 6.26 -15.51
N PRO A 103 -21.33 6.96 -16.59
CA PRO A 103 -21.59 8.39 -16.69
C PRO A 103 -23.10 8.68 -16.83
N VAL A 104 -23.52 9.89 -16.41
CA VAL A 104 -24.90 10.36 -16.58
C VAL A 104 -25.27 10.45 -18.05
N THR A 105 -24.37 10.98 -18.88
CA THR A 105 -24.44 10.92 -20.34
C THR A 105 -23.11 10.37 -20.89
N GLY A 106 -23.06 10.01 -22.17
CA GLY A 106 -21.87 9.37 -22.75
C GLY A 106 -20.56 10.18 -22.68
N SER A 107 -20.62 11.49 -22.41
CA SER A 107 -19.47 12.38 -22.33
C SER A 107 -19.13 12.87 -20.91
N ASP A 108 -19.99 12.61 -19.94
CA ASP A 108 -19.78 13.09 -18.58
C ASP A 108 -18.64 12.35 -17.87
N LEU A 109 -17.95 13.02 -16.96
CA LEU A 109 -16.89 12.45 -16.14
C LEU A 109 -17.35 12.22 -14.69
N TYR A 110 -18.66 12.16 -14.45
CA TYR A 110 -19.28 11.92 -13.14
C TYR A 110 -20.49 11.00 -13.27
N SER A 111 -20.88 10.40 -12.15
CA SER A 111 -22.12 9.61 -11.99
C SER A 111 -22.99 10.24 -10.92
N ASN A 112 -24.30 10.15 -11.08
CA ASN A 112 -25.26 10.50 -10.02
C ASN A 112 -25.59 9.32 -9.11
N ASP A 113 -25.26 8.12 -9.55
CA ASP A 113 -25.51 6.89 -8.80
C ASP A 113 -24.52 6.77 -7.62
N PRO A 114 -24.93 6.13 -6.52
CA PRO A 114 -23.99 5.69 -5.50
C PRO A 114 -22.91 4.77 -6.07
N MET A 115 -21.73 4.81 -5.46
CA MET A 115 -20.63 3.94 -5.87
C MET A 115 -20.90 2.48 -5.49
N ASP A 116 -20.66 1.56 -6.41
CA ASP A 116 -20.63 0.13 -6.09
C ASP A 116 -19.40 -0.18 -5.24
N ILE A 117 -19.59 -1.02 -4.22
CA ILE A 117 -18.50 -1.56 -3.41
C ILE A 117 -18.16 -2.99 -3.83
N LEU A 118 -16.86 -3.24 -4.03
CA LEU A 118 -16.28 -4.57 -4.20
C LEU A 118 -15.34 -4.86 -3.04
N VAL A 119 -15.53 -5.97 -2.33
CA VAL A 119 -14.55 -6.54 -1.40
C VAL A 119 -13.96 -7.79 -2.03
N LEU A 120 -12.79 -7.66 -2.62
CA LEU A 120 -12.09 -8.73 -3.33
C LEU A 120 -11.17 -9.48 -2.36
N VAL A 121 -11.33 -10.80 -2.27
CA VAL A 121 -10.51 -11.67 -1.43
C VAL A 121 -9.70 -12.61 -2.31
N THR A 122 -8.39 -12.66 -2.07
CA THR A 122 -7.46 -13.55 -2.78
C THR A 122 -6.47 -14.19 -1.79
N PRO A 123 -5.78 -15.28 -2.19
CA PRO A 123 -4.69 -15.81 -1.38
C PRO A 123 -3.63 -14.72 -1.15
N MET A 124 -3.08 -14.68 0.08
CA MET A 124 -1.94 -13.80 0.35
C MET A 124 -0.72 -14.25 -0.46
N ARG A 125 -0.15 -13.32 -1.21
CA ARG A 125 1.14 -13.55 -1.88
C ARG A 125 2.25 -13.49 -0.84
N ILE A 126 2.94 -14.62 -0.65
CA ILE A 126 4.11 -14.69 0.23
C ILE A 126 5.28 -13.98 -0.44
N TYR A 127 5.84 -12.99 0.25
CA TYR A 127 7.08 -12.35 -0.19
C TYR A 127 8.28 -13.23 0.20
N PRO A 128 9.33 -13.33 -0.64
CA PRO A 128 10.43 -14.26 -0.39
C PRO A 128 11.12 -14.02 0.96
N ALA A 129 11.27 -15.06 1.77
CA ALA A 129 11.96 -14.95 3.07
C ALA A 129 13.40 -14.44 2.92
N GLU A 130 14.03 -14.72 1.79
CA GLU A 130 15.35 -14.23 1.44
C GLU A 130 15.43 -12.71 1.39
N SER A 131 14.39 -12.02 0.92
CA SER A 131 14.32 -10.55 0.89
C SER A 131 14.37 -9.92 2.28
N TYR A 132 13.83 -10.60 3.29
CA TYR A 132 13.95 -10.15 4.70
C TYR A 132 15.32 -10.44 5.30
N ALA A 133 15.93 -11.56 4.91
CA ALA A 133 17.20 -12.01 5.48
C ALA A 133 18.42 -11.31 4.83
N LYS A 134 18.36 -11.05 3.53
CA LYS A 134 19.47 -10.48 2.75
C LYS A 134 19.24 -9.03 2.33
N GLY A 135 18.01 -8.54 2.41
CA GLY A 135 17.60 -7.25 1.87
C GLY A 135 17.41 -7.28 0.37
N ILE A 136 16.90 -6.16 -0.17
CA ILE A 136 16.59 -5.97 -1.59
C ILE A 136 17.42 -4.84 -2.20
N SER A 137 17.54 -4.88 -3.52
CA SER A 137 18.08 -3.80 -4.35
C SER A 137 16.94 -2.93 -4.91
N VAL A 138 17.14 -1.61 -4.93
CA VAL A 138 16.12 -0.65 -5.37
C VAL A 138 16.70 0.26 -6.45
N GLY A 139 16.08 0.28 -7.63
CA GLY A 139 16.40 1.24 -8.69
C GLY A 139 15.75 2.59 -8.45
N LEU A 140 16.25 3.64 -9.09
CA LEU A 140 15.63 4.97 -9.08
C LEU A 140 14.84 5.22 -10.37
N PHE A 141 13.72 5.88 -10.24
CA PHE A 141 12.87 6.26 -11.37
C PHE A 141 12.33 7.67 -11.16
N GLU A 142 12.72 8.60 -12.05
CA GLU A 142 12.23 9.98 -11.99
C GLU A 142 10.75 10.02 -12.32
N PHE A 143 9.94 10.13 -11.32
CA PHE A 143 8.48 10.16 -11.42
C PHE A 143 7.86 10.69 -10.13
N GLN A 144 6.90 11.59 -10.27
CA GLN A 144 6.05 12.04 -9.18
C GLN A 144 4.59 11.74 -9.53
N ARG A 145 3.87 11.11 -8.61
CA ARG A 145 2.44 10.86 -8.79
C ARG A 145 1.66 12.16 -8.72
N HIS A 146 0.81 12.41 -9.68
CA HIS A 146 -0.23 13.41 -9.52
C HIS A 146 -1.29 12.88 -8.55
N TYR A 147 -1.74 13.73 -7.61
CA TYR A 147 -2.68 13.33 -6.56
C TYR A 147 -2.20 12.10 -5.76
N ALA A 148 -0.94 12.11 -5.34
CA ALA A 148 -0.29 10.97 -4.69
C ALA A 148 -1.01 10.49 -3.42
N GLU A 149 -1.71 11.38 -2.71
CA GLU A 149 -2.49 11.04 -1.51
C GLU A 149 -3.74 10.20 -1.81
N ILE A 150 -4.22 10.20 -3.06
CA ILE A 150 -5.38 9.40 -3.48
C ILE A 150 -4.92 8.02 -3.94
N LYS A 151 -5.38 6.97 -3.27
CA LYS A 151 -5.07 5.60 -3.67
C LYS A 151 -6.04 5.15 -4.75
N ALA A 152 -5.70 5.46 -6.00
CA ALA A 152 -6.50 5.20 -7.19
C ALA A 152 -5.64 4.64 -8.34
N PRO A 153 -6.21 3.87 -9.28
CA PRO A 153 -5.46 3.27 -10.38
C PRO A 153 -4.71 4.25 -11.27
N PHE A 154 -5.24 5.45 -11.51
CA PHE A 154 -4.58 6.46 -12.34
C PHE A 154 -3.22 6.93 -11.76
N THR A 155 -2.99 6.74 -10.45
CA THR A 155 -1.71 7.09 -9.82
C THR A 155 -0.61 6.04 -10.06
N TYR A 156 -0.93 4.89 -10.67
CA TYR A 156 0.00 3.76 -10.85
C TYR A 156 0.77 3.78 -12.18
N MET A 157 0.57 4.78 -13.04
CA MET A 157 1.27 4.85 -14.34
C MET A 157 2.79 4.74 -14.19
N GLY A 158 3.39 5.45 -13.24
CA GLY A 158 4.83 5.37 -12.97
C GLY A 158 5.27 3.95 -12.58
N GLY A 159 4.46 3.25 -11.78
CA GLY A 159 4.74 1.86 -11.40
C GLY A 159 4.70 0.91 -12.58
N LEU A 160 3.72 1.06 -13.46
CA LEU A 160 3.62 0.26 -14.68
C LEU A 160 4.84 0.49 -15.59
N LEU A 161 5.25 1.74 -15.78
CA LEU A 161 6.44 2.07 -16.58
C LEU A 161 7.71 1.54 -15.93
N ALA A 162 7.93 1.79 -14.64
CA ALA A 162 9.11 1.35 -13.91
C ALA A 162 9.23 -0.18 -13.89
N GLN A 163 8.13 -0.89 -13.65
CA GLN A 163 8.12 -2.36 -13.67
C GLN A 163 8.50 -2.92 -15.05
N ASN A 164 7.97 -2.34 -16.11
CA ASN A 164 8.24 -2.84 -17.47
C ASN A 164 9.62 -2.43 -18.02
N THR A 165 10.23 -1.36 -17.52
CA THR A 165 11.52 -0.86 -18.04
C THR A 165 12.71 -1.24 -17.16
N ILE A 166 12.53 -1.43 -15.86
CA ILE A 166 13.60 -1.66 -14.89
C ILE A 166 13.48 -3.06 -14.27
N ILE A 167 12.37 -3.35 -13.59
CA ILE A 167 12.21 -4.60 -12.84
C ILE A 167 12.19 -5.82 -13.78
N LYS A 168 11.45 -5.73 -14.88
CA LYS A 168 11.35 -6.84 -15.85
C LYS A 168 12.70 -7.26 -16.45
N ASN A 169 13.65 -6.34 -16.53
CA ASN A 169 15.01 -6.61 -17.01
C ASN A 169 15.89 -7.29 -15.95
N GLY A 170 15.43 -7.36 -14.69
CA GLY A 170 16.17 -8.00 -13.59
C GLY A 170 17.28 -7.12 -12.99
N ASP A 171 17.27 -5.82 -13.28
CA ASP A 171 18.31 -4.91 -12.79
C ASP A 171 18.16 -4.66 -11.29
N TYR A 172 16.91 -4.62 -10.78
CA TYR A 172 16.57 -4.35 -9.38
C TYR A 172 15.32 -5.12 -8.95
N ASP A 173 15.17 -5.32 -7.63
CA ASP A 173 14.00 -5.96 -7.04
C ASP A 173 12.78 -5.04 -6.97
N GLU A 174 13.02 -3.75 -6.73
CA GLU A 174 11.99 -2.72 -6.60
C GLU A 174 12.46 -1.36 -7.17
N VAL A 175 11.54 -0.39 -7.25
CA VAL A 175 11.84 0.95 -7.75
C VAL A 175 11.34 2.02 -6.79
N LEU A 176 12.20 2.97 -6.52
CA LEU A 176 11.97 4.16 -5.71
C LEU A 176 11.80 5.39 -6.62
N TYR A 177 10.69 6.09 -6.46
CA TYR A 177 10.43 7.32 -7.20
C TYR A 177 11.27 8.47 -6.65
N THR A 178 11.79 9.26 -7.56
CA THR A 178 12.48 10.51 -7.27
C THR A 178 11.85 11.66 -8.02
N SER A 179 11.98 12.87 -7.50
CA SER A 179 11.63 14.09 -8.20
C SER A 179 12.53 15.24 -7.74
N ASN A 180 13.13 15.94 -8.69
CA ASN A 180 14.04 17.06 -8.43
C ASN A 180 15.18 16.70 -7.44
N GLY A 181 15.75 15.49 -7.59
CA GLY A 181 16.84 15.00 -6.75
C GLY A 181 16.43 14.57 -5.34
N ARG A 182 15.12 14.45 -5.05
CA ARG A 182 14.59 14.01 -3.77
C ARG A 182 13.92 12.65 -3.92
N VAL A 183 14.05 11.84 -2.90
CA VAL A 183 13.32 10.56 -2.75
C VAL A 183 11.89 10.85 -2.35
N LEU A 184 10.94 10.12 -2.95
CA LEU A 184 9.52 10.18 -2.63
C LEU A 184 9.07 8.85 -1.98
N GLU A 185 8.46 7.99 -2.75
CA GLU A 185 7.95 6.68 -2.33
C GLU A 185 8.25 5.65 -3.42
N GLY A 186 7.95 4.38 -3.19
CA GLY A 186 8.07 3.40 -4.25
C GLY A 186 6.77 3.14 -4.99
N THR A 187 6.80 2.11 -5.84
CA THR A 187 5.65 1.73 -6.66
C THR A 187 4.43 1.34 -5.82
N THR A 188 4.65 0.67 -4.68
CA THR A 188 3.61 0.17 -3.76
C THR A 188 4.03 0.22 -2.28
N PHE A 189 5.01 1.04 -1.92
CA PHE A 189 5.59 1.09 -0.58
C PHE A 189 6.04 2.51 -0.20
N SER A 190 6.18 2.76 1.10
CA SER A 190 6.86 3.95 1.62
C SER A 190 8.31 3.64 1.93
N PHE A 191 9.16 4.65 1.80
CA PHE A 191 10.61 4.56 1.98
C PHE A 191 11.06 5.14 3.33
N PHE A 192 12.04 4.48 3.93
CA PHE A 192 12.74 4.91 5.14
C PHE A 192 14.24 4.69 4.98
N ALA A 193 15.01 5.57 5.61
CA ALA A 193 16.45 5.40 5.76
C ALA A 193 16.86 5.67 7.23
N ILE A 194 18.02 5.20 7.64
CA ILE A 194 18.59 5.45 8.98
C ILE A 194 19.96 6.06 8.77
N ASN A 195 20.14 7.28 9.26
CA ASN A 195 21.41 7.98 9.13
C ASN A 195 22.47 7.45 10.11
N ASN A 196 23.70 7.95 9.98
CA ASN A 196 24.82 7.53 10.82
C ASN A 196 24.64 7.85 12.32
N ASN A 197 23.73 8.76 12.68
CA ASN A 197 23.38 9.12 14.06
C ASN A 197 22.23 8.24 14.61
N GLY A 198 21.73 7.26 13.84
CA GLY A 198 20.62 6.39 14.25
C GLY A 198 19.23 7.05 14.18
N VAL A 199 19.10 8.19 13.49
CA VAL A 199 17.81 8.85 13.25
C VAL A 199 17.13 8.21 12.05
N VAL A 200 15.87 7.82 12.19
CA VAL A 200 15.06 7.29 11.10
C VAL A 200 14.51 8.44 10.28
N LEU A 201 14.71 8.41 8.98
CA LEU A 201 14.32 9.45 8.02
C LEU A 201 13.27 8.91 7.06
N THR A 202 12.26 9.72 6.72
CA THR A 202 11.26 9.37 5.71
C THR A 202 10.72 10.64 5.04
N PRO A 203 10.38 10.58 3.74
CA PRO A 203 9.75 11.71 3.06
C PRO A 203 8.45 12.14 3.74
N PRO A 204 8.11 13.45 3.76
CA PRO A 204 6.91 13.97 4.41
C PRO A 204 5.64 13.66 3.59
N THR A 205 4.48 13.56 4.28
CA THR A 205 3.16 13.43 3.63
C THR A 205 2.57 14.80 3.30
N ASP A 206 3.21 15.51 2.40
CA ASP A 206 2.91 16.88 1.98
C ASP A 206 2.18 16.98 0.63
N GLY A 207 1.53 15.91 0.19
CA GLY A 207 0.87 15.79 -1.12
C GLY A 207 1.69 15.06 -2.17
N ASN A 208 2.97 14.76 -1.91
CA ASN A 208 3.87 14.13 -2.87
C ASN A 208 3.96 12.60 -2.75
N ILE A 209 3.47 12.05 -1.64
CA ILE A 209 3.43 10.61 -1.39
C ILE A 209 2.09 10.17 -0.81
N LEU A 210 1.79 8.88 -0.92
CA LEU A 210 0.60 8.29 -0.31
C LEU A 210 0.70 8.28 1.22
N ARG A 211 -0.40 8.60 1.89
CA ARG A 211 -0.55 8.39 3.35
C ARG A 211 -0.71 6.89 3.65
N SER A 212 0.41 6.20 3.67
CA SER A 212 0.46 4.75 3.91
C SER A 212 0.04 4.40 5.34
N VAL A 213 -0.84 3.39 5.50
CA VAL A 213 -1.25 2.88 6.81
C VAL A 213 -0.08 2.26 7.55
N THR A 214 0.72 1.43 6.89
CA THR A 214 1.91 0.82 7.51
C THR A 214 2.92 1.87 7.99
N ARG A 215 3.14 2.92 7.18
CA ARG A 215 3.98 4.05 7.58
C ARG A 215 3.42 4.76 8.81
N LEU A 216 2.12 5.05 8.83
CA LEU A 216 1.45 5.69 9.97
C LEU A 216 1.62 4.88 11.25
N VAL A 217 1.33 3.58 11.20
CA VAL A 217 1.48 2.69 12.36
C VAL A 217 2.94 2.65 12.85
N LEU A 218 3.90 2.51 11.93
CA LEU A 218 5.32 2.47 12.31
C LEU A 218 5.78 3.78 12.98
N LEU A 219 5.37 4.95 12.46
CA LEU A 219 5.68 6.24 13.06
C LEU A 219 5.07 6.40 14.45
N ASN A 220 3.82 5.96 14.64
CA ASN A 220 3.16 5.98 15.95
C ASN A 220 3.92 5.09 16.96
N VAL A 221 4.29 3.88 16.58
CA VAL A 221 5.05 2.97 17.43
C VAL A 221 6.45 3.54 17.76
N MET A 222 7.13 4.15 16.79
CA MET A 222 8.41 4.82 17.05
C MET A 222 8.24 5.99 18.05
N LYS A 223 7.16 6.76 17.92
CA LYS A 223 6.85 7.84 18.85
C LYS A 223 6.58 7.33 20.27
N GLU A 224 5.80 6.28 20.41
CA GLU A 224 5.51 5.64 21.71
C GLU A 224 6.76 5.07 22.39
N LYS A 225 7.71 4.59 21.58
CA LYS A 225 8.98 4.03 22.07
C LYS A 225 10.10 5.10 22.15
N GLU A 226 9.77 6.38 22.01
CA GLU A 226 10.71 7.52 22.06
C GLU A 226 11.91 7.39 21.09
N MET A 227 11.70 6.71 19.95
CA MET A 227 12.72 6.57 18.92
C MET A 227 12.85 7.87 18.11
N LYS A 228 14.06 8.25 17.76
CA LYS A 228 14.31 9.47 16.97
C LYS A 228 13.94 9.22 15.50
N PHE A 229 13.06 10.04 14.95
CA PHE A 229 12.75 10.06 13.53
C PHE A 229 12.47 11.48 13.03
N GLU A 230 12.62 11.68 11.73
CA GLU A 230 12.35 12.95 11.04
C GLU A 230 11.52 12.67 9.77
N GLU A 231 10.44 13.43 9.61
CA GLU A 231 9.65 13.48 8.38
C GLU A 231 10.06 14.75 7.63
N ARG A 232 10.86 14.61 6.60
CA ARG A 232 11.38 15.73 5.80
C ARG A 232 11.79 15.33 4.41
N ASP A 233 12.03 16.32 3.56
CA ASP A 233 12.68 16.11 2.28
C ASP A 233 13.99 15.32 2.44
N LEU A 234 14.18 14.34 1.58
CA LEU A 234 15.31 13.44 1.62
C LEU A 234 16.03 13.43 0.26
N PRO A 235 17.15 14.17 0.16
CA PRO A 235 17.97 14.15 -1.05
C PRO A 235 18.49 12.75 -1.36
N VAL A 236 18.55 12.38 -2.64
CA VAL A 236 19.07 11.09 -3.08
C VAL A 236 20.50 10.87 -2.60
N ASP A 237 21.36 11.91 -2.68
CA ASP A 237 22.75 11.81 -2.24
C ASP A 237 22.89 11.56 -0.73
N GLU A 238 21.95 12.07 0.07
CA GLU A 238 21.90 11.77 1.50
C GLU A 238 21.57 10.31 1.75
N VAL A 239 20.63 9.72 0.98
CA VAL A 239 20.29 8.29 1.07
C VAL A 239 21.50 7.40 0.85
N TYR A 240 22.36 7.73 -0.13
CA TYR A 240 23.59 6.97 -0.38
C TYR A 240 24.56 6.92 0.79
N SER A 241 24.51 7.93 1.66
CA SER A 241 25.36 8.03 2.86
C SER A 241 24.70 7.44 4.13
N CYS A 242 23.45 6.98 4.04
CA CYS A 242 22.77 6.39 5.17
C CYS A 242 23.34 5.02 5.55
N LYS A 243 23.25 4.71 6.84
CA LYS A 243 23.72 3.43 7.39
C LYS A 243 22.81 2.26 7.02
N GLU A 244 21.51 2.50 6.99
CA GLU A 244 20.48 1.49 6.71
C GLU A 244 19.34 2.13 5.90
N ALA A 245 18.62 1.31 5.14
CA ALA A 245 17.37 1.72 4.50
C ALA A 245 16.38 0.54 4.46
N PHE A 246 15.09 0.85 4.36
CA PHE A 246 14.04 -0.17 4.26
C PHE A 246 12.76 0.39 3.63
N ILE A 247 11.91 -0.51 3.17
CA ILE A 247 10.58 -0.21 2.68
C ILE A 247 9.52 -0.70 3.67
N VAL A 248 8.34 -0.09 3.63
CA VAL A 248 7.16 -0.57 4.37
C VAL A 248 5.91 -0.61 3.51
N SER A 249 5.13 -1.69 3.64
CA SER A 249 3.84 -1.82 2.96
C SER A 249 2.90 -2.79 3.70
N SER A 250 1.60 -2.70 3.45
CA SER A 250 0.58 -3.49 4.16
C SER A 250 0.68 -5.01 3.98
N THR A 251 1.40 -5.47 2.95
CA THR A 251 1.52 -6.91 2.64
C THR A 251 2.91 -7.47 2.90
N ARG A 252 3.92 -6.60 3.00
CA ARG A 252 5.33 -6.99 3.16
C ARG A 252 5.91 -6.57 4.51
N ASP A 253 5.15 -5.79 5.30
CA ASP A 253 5.61 -5.20 6.54
C ASP A 253 6.87 -4.34 6.32
N ILE A 254 8.00 -4.66 6.93
CA ILE A 254 9.28 -3.98 6.76
C ILE A 254 10.23 -4.89 5.99
N VAL A 255 10.77 -4.42 4.85
CA VAL A 255 11.78 -5.14 4.05
C VAL A 255 13.04 -4.29 3.95
N PRO A 256 14.21 -4.82 4.36
CA PRO A 256 15.47 -4.09 4.30
C PRO A 256 15.91 -3.81 2.87
N ILE A 257 16.59 -2.66 2.65
CA ILE A 257 17.27 -2.29 1.41
C ILE A 257 18.79 -2.35 1.66
N VAL A 258 19.53 -3.00 0.79
CA VAL A 258 20.99 -3.10 0.83
C VAL A 258 21.70 -2.32 -0.28
N SER A 259 20.96 -1.91 -1.30
CA SER A 259 21.49 -1.01 -2.34
C SER A 259 20.39 -0.14 -2.95
N VAL A 260 20.75 1.10 -3.31
CA VAL A 260 19.90 2.05 -4.05
C VAL A 260 20.66 2.47 -5.30
N ALA A 261 20.08 2.21 -6.47
CA ALA A 261 20.78 2.29 -7.75
C ALA A 261 22.09 1.48 -7.69
N ASN A 262 23.21 2.06 -8.03
CA ASN A 262 24.53 1.41 -7.97
C ASN A 262 25.29 1.69 -6.66
N HIS A 263 24.60 2.23 -5.63
CA HIS A 263 25.22 2.57 -4.36
C HIS A 263 24.82 1.56 -3.28
N THR A 264 25.81 0.98 -2.66
CA THR A 264 25.64 0.16 -1.46
C THR A 264 25.17 1.02 -0.28
N ILE A 265 24.18 0.54 0.45
CA ILE A 265 23.74 1.16 1.70
C ILE A 265 24.46 0.47 2.86
N GLY A 266 25.15 1.28 3.68
CA GLY A 266 25.96 0.76 4.79
C GLY A 266 27.03 -0.21 4.31
N ASP A 267 27.00 -1.43 4.83
CA ASP A 267 27.93 -2.53 4.51
C ASP A 267 27.31 -3.61 3.60
N ALA A 268 26.21 -3.31 2.92
CA ALA A 268 25.39 -4.24 2.11
C ALA A 268 24.75 -5.38 2.92
N LEU A 269 24.58 -5.21 4.20
CA LEU A 269 23.92 -6.16 5.09
C LEU A 269 22.66 -5.56 5.72
N VAL A 270 21.78 -6.44 6.16
CA VAL A 270 20.60 -6.01 6.92
C VAL A 270 21.03 -5.48 8.28
N GLY A 271 20.88 -4.18 8.49
CA GLY A 271 21.35 -3.50 9.68
C GLY A 271 20.54 -3.82 10.94
N GLU A 272 21.17 -3.66 12.09
CA GLU A 272 20.59 -4.01 13.41
C GLU A 272 19.41 -3.11 13.78
N SER A 273 19.42 -1.84 13.35
CA SER A 273 18.32 -0.92 13.62
C SER A 273 17.07 -1.32 12.83
N THR A 274 17.24 -1.75 11.57
CA THR A 274 16.15 -2.26 10.74
C THR A 274 15.58 -3.56 11.32
N LYS A 275 16.43 -4.50 11.76
CA LYS A 275 15.98 -5.74 12.43
C LYS A 275 15.15 -5.43 13.68
N LYS A 276 15.62 -4.50 14.50
CA LYS A 276 14.89 -4.05 15.69
C LYS A 276 13.53 -3.43 15.34
N LEU A 277 13.46 -2.63 14.28
CA LEU A 277 12.19 -2.08 13.81
C LEU A 277 11.23 -3.17 13.29
N MET A 278 11.76 -4.20 12.60
CA MET A 278 10.98 -5.36 12.19
C MET A 278 10.37 -6.08 13.40
N GLU A 279 11.15 -6.33 14.44
CA GLU A 279 10.69 -6.96 15.69
C GLU A 279 9.61 -6.12 16.39
N ILE A 280 9.85 -4.82 16.53
CA ILE A 280 8.92 -3.85 17.13
C ILE A 280 7.60 -3.81 16.34
N TYR A 281 7.65 -3.82 15.01
CA TYR A 281 6.46 -3.82 14.19
C TYR A 281 5.67 -5.14 14.32
N GLN A 282 6.36 -6.28 14.42
CA GLN A 282 5.71 -7.57 14.69
C GLN A 282 5.10 -7.64 16.10
N GLU A 283 5.70 -6.98 17.10
CA GLU A 283 5.09 -6.83 18.43
C GLU A 283 3.78 -6.03 18.34
N GLU A 284 3.76 -4.96 17.54
CA GLU A 284 2.55 -4.15 17.35
C GLU A 284 1.43 -4.94 16.67
N ILE A 285 1.77 -5.74 15.64
CA ILE A 285 0.81 -6.67 15.04
C ILE A 285 0.26 -7.62 16.09
N ARG A 286 1.10 -8.22 16.94
CA ARG A 286 0.64 -9.13 18.02
C ARG A 286 -0.28 -8.46 19.03
N LYS A 287 -0.01 -7.21 19.42
CA LYS A 287 -0.91 -6.44 20.29
C LYS A 287 -2.26 -6.15 19.63
N PHE A 288 -2.24 -5.83 18.36
CA PHE A 288 -3.45 -5.58 17.57
C PHE A 288 -4.35 -6.84 17.51
N ILE A 289 -3.76 -8.03 17.54
CA ILE A 289 -4.46 -9.31 17.45
C ILE A 289 -4.99 -9.77 18.84
N SER A 290 -4.30 -9.43 19.94
CA SER A 290 -4.67 -9.80 21.31
C SER A 290 -5.91 -9.07 21.81
#